data_93c9fa73248f769d4496eccf8c026dcd
#
_entry.id   93c9fa73248f769d4496eccf8c026dcd
#
_cell.length_a   1.000
_cell.length_b   1.000
_cell.length_c   1.000
_cell.angle_alpha   90.00
_cell.angle_beta   90.00
_cell.angle_gamma   90.00
#
_symmetry.space_group_name_H-M   'P 1'
#
loop_
_entity.id
_entity.type
_entity.pdbx_description
1 polymer ?
#
loop_
_entity_poly.entity_id
_entity_poly.type
_entity_poly.pdbx_seq_one_letter_code
_entity_poly.pdbx_strand_id
1 'polypeptide(L)'
;GCRASNYIHLLRKCVAEQFPNVPVISLNFAGLEKDSSLELTPALCIKMVYAVLYADMLMTLFNQCRPYELNEAESQQVLDAWQEKLPKLFESSKYLSAEKIYAQILKDFAAIPRSKKPKIKVGIIGEIYVKYSPLANNHLEDFLISEGCEPVVPTLLEFVLYCAANTETNSCLLYTSPSPRD
;
A
#
# COMPACT_ATOMS: atom_id res chain seq x y z
N GLY A 1 -10.78 16.80 -5.68
CA GLY A 1 -9.85 16.20 -4.75
C GLY A 1 -10.37 14.89 -4.16
N CYS A 2 -9.48 14.00 -3.72
CA CYS A 2 -9.86 12.76 -3.08
C CYS A 2 -10.51 13.03 -1.71
N ARG A 3 -11.52 12.26 -1.33
CA ARG A 3 -12.16 12.38 0.01
C ARG A 3 -11.15 12.10 1.15
N ALA A 4 -10.13 11.28 0.88
CA ALA A 4 -9.06 10.99 1.83
C ALA A 4 -8.32 12.24 2.33
N SER A 5 -8.25 13.32 1.53
CA SER A 5 -7.65 14.58 1.96
C SER A 5 -8.40 15.27 3.11
N ASN A 6 -9.66 14.91 3.37
CA ASN A 6 -10.43 15.46 4.48
C ASN A 6 -10.21 14.71 5.80
N TYR A 7 -9.68 13.48 5.77
CA TYR A 7 -9.46 12.69 6.99
C TYR A 7 -8.42 13.31 7.91
N ILE A 8 -7.46 14.05 7.37
CA ILE A 8 -6.42 14.70 8.17
C ILE A 8 -6.99 15.64 9.22
N HIS A 9 -8.04 16.39 8.89
CA HIS A 9 -8.68 17.31 9.83
C HIS A 9 -9.38 16.57 10.98
N LEU A 10 -10.03 15.43 10.67
CA LEU A 10 -10.66 14.59 11.68
C LEU A 10 -9.60 13.94 12.58
N LEU A 11 -8.53 13.40 12.01
CA LEU A 11 -7.43 12.80 12.75
C LEU A 11 -6.76 13.82 13.67
N ARG A 12 -6.50 15.04 13.18
CA ARG A 12 -5.95 16.13 14.00
C ARG A 12 -6.83 16.46 15.19
N LYS A 13 -8.14 16.57 14.96
CA LYS A 13 -9.09 16.84 16.04
C LYS A 13 -9.10 15.73 17.08
N CYS A 14 -9.20 14.48 16.67
CA CYS A 14 -9.21 13.34 17.58
C CYS A 14 -7.90 13.19 18.37
N VAL A 15 -6.74 13.36 17.69
CA VAL A 15 -5.44 13.25 18.36
C VAL A 15 -5.23 14.43 19.33
N ALA A 16 -5.61 15.65 18.96
CA ALA A 16 -5.43 16.83 19.81
C ALA A 16 -6.25 16.77 21.10
N GLU A 17 -7.36 16.05 21.13
CA GLU A 17 -8.17 15.86 22.35
C GLU A 17 -7.44 15.04 23.43
N GLN A 18 -6.64 14.06 23.03
CA GLN A 18 -5.93 13.17 23.97
C GLN A 18 -4.43 13.44 24.04
N PHE A 19 -3.85 13.89 22.92
CA PHE A 19 -2.41 14.09 22.77
C PHE A 19 -2.10 15.45 22.11
N PRO A 20 -2.33 16.57 22.81
CA PRO A 20 -2.24 17.92 22.22
C PRO A 20 -0.85 18.28 21.66
N ASN A 21 0.20 17.61 22.13
CA ASN A 21 1.59 17.88 21.72
C ASN A 21 2.09 16.93 20.61
N VAL A 22 1.25 16.00 20.12
CA VAL A 22 1.64 15.08 19.05
C VAL A 22 1.26 15.66 17.69
N PRO A 23 2.24 15.96 16.82
CA PRO A 23 1.96 16.49 15.50
C PRO A 23 1.37 15.41 14.59
N VAL A 24 0.28 15.71 13.91
CA VAL A 24 -0.32 14.87 12.87
C VAL A 24 0.05 15.45 11.50
N ILE A 25 0.89 14.74 10.77
CA ILE A 25 1.47 15.17 9.49
C ILE A 25 0.75 14.46 8.34
N SER A 26 0.44 15.19 7.27
CA SER A 26 -0.12 14.64 6.03
C SER A 26 0.89 14.80 4.90
N LEU A 27 1.05 13.73 4.11
CA LEU A 27 1.78 13.74 2.85
C LEU A 27 0.76 13.90 1.72
N ASN A 28 0.77 15.05 1.07
CA ASN A 28 -0.02 15.32 -0.13
C ASN A 28 0.87 15.28 -1.38
N PHE A 29 0.31 14.94 -2.55
CA PHE A 29 1.03 15.07 -3.82
C PHE A 29 1.50 16.50 -4.12
N ALA A 30 0.89 17.51 -3.49
CA ALA A 30 1.31 18.91 -3.56
C ALA A 30 2.46 19.28 -2.62
N GLY A 31 3.00 18.31 -1.86
CA GLY A 31 4.06 18.50 -0.88
C GLY A 31 3.56 18.46 0.56
N LEU A 32 4.49 18.69 1.50
CA LEU A 32 4.16 18.83 2.90
C LEU A 32 3.45 20.17 3.15
N GLU A 33 2.55 20.18 4.10
CA GLU A 33 1.97 21.44 4.60
C GLU A 33 3.07 22.35 5.17
N LYS A 34 2.91 23.66 5.00
CA LYS A 34 3.92 24.68 5.39
C LYS A 34 4.35 24.63 6.85
N ASP A 35 3.53 24.05 7.72
CA ASP A 35 3.76 23.95 9.18
C ASP A 35 4.22 22.55 9.62
N SER A 36 4.61 21.66 8.70
CA SER A 36 5.14 20.36 9.06
C SER A 36 6.60 20.47 9.48
N SER A 37 6.95 19.93 10.66
CA SER A 37 8.33 19.81 11.12
C SER A 37 9.16 18.76 10.35
N LEU A 38 8.56 18.08 9.38
CA LEU A 38 9.22 17.06 8.55
C LEU A 38 9.74 17.68 7.26
N GLU A 39 11.03 17.66 7.06
CA GLU A 39 11.65 18.06 5.79
C GLU A 39 11.72 16.88 4.83
N LEU A 40 11.10 17.04 3.65
CA LEU A 40 11.22 16.06 2.56
C LEU A 40 12.57 16.22 1.86
N THR A 41 13.54 15.44 2.31
CA THR A 41 14.83 15.35 1.60
C THR A 41 14.70 14.39 0.41
N PRO A 42 15.50 14.57 -0.68
CA PRO A 42 15.53 13.62 -1.79
C PRO A 42 15.85 12.19 -1.33
N ALA A 43 16.71 12.03 -0.33
CA ALA A 43 17.04 10.73 0.26
C ALA A 43 15.83 10.07 0.93
N LEU A 44 15.02 10.85 1.64
CA LEU A 44 13.77 10.36 2.25
C LEU A 44 12.75 9.95 1.17
N CYS A 45 12.60 10.75 0.12
CA CYS A 45 11.71 10.41 -1.01
C CYS A 45 12.11 9.08 -1.67
N ILE A 46 13.41 8.86 -1.90
CA ILE A 46 13.91 7.59 -2.45
C ILE A 46 13.58 6.43 -1.49
N LYS A 47 13.84 6.58 -0.18
CA LYS A 47 13.49 5.57 0.81
C LYS A 47 12.00 5.24 0.80
N MET A 48 11.13 6.25 0.70
CA MET A 48 9.68 6.06 0.64
C MET A 48 9.26 5.26 -0.59
N VAL A 49 9.83 5.55 -1.77
CA VAL A 49 9.55 4.77 -2.99
C VAL A 49 9.94 3.31 -2.81
N TYR A 50 11.15 3.02 -2.32
CA TYR A 50 11.56 1.64 -2.08
C TYR A 50 10.72 0.94 -1.00
N ALA A 51 10.30 1.66 0.05
CA ALA A 51 9.41 1.11 1.07
C ALA A 51 8.06 0.68 0.48
N VAL A 52 7.47 1.51 -0.39
CA VAL A 52 6.22 1.16 -1.10
C VAL A 52 6.43 -0.06 -1.99
N LEU A 53 7.51 -0.08 -2.79
CA LEU A 53 7.81 -1.21 -3.67
C LEU A 53 7.91 -2.54 -2.91
N TYR A 54 8.62 -2.56 -1.77
CA TYR A 54 8.75 -3.78 -0.96
C TYR A 54 7.45 -4.16 -0.25
N ALA A 55 6.71 -3.18 0.28
CA ALA A 55 5.42 -3.43 0.92
C ALA A 55 4.39 -4.00 -0.07
N ASP A 56 4.29 -3.41 -1.26
CA ASP A 56 3.40 -3.87 -2.33
C ASP A 56 3.71 -5.32 -2.74
N MET A 57 4.99 -5.67 -2.86
CA MET A 57 5.41 -7.03 -3.19
C MET A 57 5.06 -8.02 -2.08
N LEU A 58 5.34 -7.67 -0.82
CA LEU A 58 5.01 -8.52 0.33
C LEU A 58 3.51 -8.74 0.44
N MET A 59 2.70 -7.67 0.32
CA MET A 59 1.24 -7.75 0.33
C MET A 59 0.72 -8.66 -0.78
N THR A 60 1.22 -8.49 -2.01
CA THR A 60 0.80 -9.28 -3.17
C THR A 60 1.12 -10.76 -2.97
N LEU A 61 2.35 -11.08 -2.57
CA LEU A 61 2.76 -12.47 -2.36
C LEU A 61 2.04 -13.11 -1.17
N PHE A 62 1.83 -12.37 -0.10
CA PHE A 62 1.06 -12.83 1.06
C PHE A 62 -0.36 -13.22 0.65
N ASN A 63 -1.07 -12.33 -0.07
CA ASN A 63 -2.44 -12.59 -0.52
C ASN A 63 -2.52 -13.73 -1.55
N GLN A 64 -1.47 -13.95 -2.34
CA GLN A 64 -1.39 -15.07 -3.29
C GLN A 64 -0.98 -16.39 -2.63
N CYS A 65 -0.24 -16.38 -1.52
CA CYS A 65 0.24 -17.61 -0.89
C CYS A 65 -0.69 -18.10 0.22
N ARG A 66 -1.15 -17.22 1.08
CA ARG A 66 -1.96 -17.55 2.26
C ARG A 66 -3.21 -18.40 1.98
N PRO A 67 -4.01 -18.15 0.93
CA PRO A 67 -5.16 -19.00 0.63
C PRO A 67 -4.81 -20.44 0.28
N TYR A 68 -3.59 -20.68 -0.18
CA TYR A 68 -3.14 -21.99 -0.69
C TYR A 68 -2.18 -22.73 0.24
N GLU A 69 -1.72 -22.13 1.33
CA GLU A 69 -0.76 -22.76 2.25
C GLU A 69 -1.32 -24.06 2.81
N LEU A 70 -0.45 -25.07 2.96
CA LEU A 70 -0.82 -26.38 3.49
C LEU A 70 -0.70 -26.42 5.02
N ASN A 71 0.22 -25.66 5.56
CA ASN A 71 0.39 -25.50 6.99
C ASN A 71 -0.04 -24.06 7.36
N GLU A 72 -0.84 -23.95 8.37
CA GLU A 72 -1.40 -22.68 8.82
C GLU A 72 -0.32 -21.70 9.28
N ALA A 73 -0.46 -20.43 8.90
CA ALA A 73 0.38 -19.30 9.28
C ALA A 73 1.83 -19.29 8.72
N GLU A 74 2.21 -20.15 7.77
CA GLU A 74 3.55 -20.09 7.15
C GLU A 74 3.77 -18.77 6.39
N SER A 75 2.75 -18.32 5.65
CA SER A 75 2.80 -17.01 4.94
C SER A 75 2.95 -15.85 5.91
N GLN A 76 2.29 -15.91 7.07
CA GLN A 76 2.39 -14.90 8.11
C GLN A 76 3.80 -14.86 8.71
N GLN A 77 4.40 -16.01 9.01
CA GLN A 77 5.76 -16.08 9.54
C GLN A 77 6.79 -15.48 8.57
N VAL A 78 6.64 -15.74 7.27
CA VAL A 78 7.51 -15.12 6.25
C VAL A 78 7.30 -13.62 6.19
N LEU A 79 6.05 -13.15 6.26
CA LEU A 79 5.72 -11.72 6.27
C LEU A 79 6.34 -11.03 7.49
N ASP A 80 6.15 -11.59 8.69
CA ASP A 80 6.68 -11.06 9.95
C ASP A 80 8.21 -10.95 9.93
N ALA A 81 8.88 -12.01 9.44
CA ALA A 81 10.34 -12.01 9.27
C ALA A 81 10.83 -10.88 8.33
N TRP A 82 10.10 -10.59 7.27
CA TRP A 82 10.42 -9.49 6.38
C TRP A 82 10.09 -8.12 6.97
N GLN A 83 9.02 -7.99 7.75
CA GLN A 83 8.70 -6.77 8.50
C GLN A 83 9.78 -6.39 9.51
N GLU A 84 10.44 -7.37 10.13
CA GLU A 84 11.60 -7.13 10.99
C GLU A 84 12.90 -6.84 10.24
N LYS A 85 13.08 -7.45 9.06
CA LYS A 85 14.31 -7.35 8.26
C LYS A 85 14.39 -6.05 7.47
N LEU A 86 13.28 -5.60 6.87
CA LEU A 86 13.27 -4.42 6.01
C LEU A 86 13.75 -3.15 6.73
N PRO A 87 13.29 -2.78 7.95
CA PRO A 87 13.77 -1.60 8.64
C PRO A 87 15.30 -1.60 8.80
N LYS A 88 15.91 -2.74 9.12
CA LYS A 88 17.36 -2.88 9.27
C LYS A 88 18.11 -2.65 7.94
N LEU A 89 17.49 -2.97 6.80
CA LEU A 89 18.05 -2.66 5.48
C LEU A 89 17.97 -1.15 5.17
N PHE A 90 16.92 -0.48 5.66
CA PHE A 90 16.74 0.97 5.50
C PHE A 90 17.65 1.82 6.42
N GLU A 91 18.19 1.27 7.51
CA GLU A 91 19.23 1.91 8.33
C GLU A 91 20.56 2.06 7.56
N SER A 92 20.76 1.20 6.57
CA SER A 92 21.93 1.21 5.68
C SER A 92 21.49 1.42 4.23
N SER A 93 22.43 1.61 3.31
CA SER A 93 22.12 1.71 1.87
C SER A 93 21.77 0.37 1.20
N LYS A 94 21.65 -0.72 1.97
CA LYS A 94 21.36 -2.06 1.41
C LYS A 94 19.97 -2.15 0.77
N TYR A 95 19.03 -1.32 1.19
CA TYR A 95 17.70 -1.24 0.57
C TYR A 95 17.72 -0.88 -0.92
N LEU A 96 18.80 -0.28 -1.44
CA LEU A 96 18.96 0.04 -2.86
C LEU A 96 19.20 -1.21 -3.74
N SER A 97 19.52 -2.34 -3.15
CA SER A 97 19.76 -3.60 -3.89
C SER A 97 18.42 -4.32 -4.20
N ALA A 98 17.49 -3.64 -4.87
CA ALA A 98 16.13 -4.12 -5.08
C ALA A 98 16.07 -5.51 -5.71
N GLU A 99 16.85 -5.77 -6.76
CA GLU A 99 16.87 -7.07 -7.44
C GLU A 99 17.17 -8.23 -6.48
N LYS A 100 18.17 -8.06 -5.61
CA LYS A 100 18.56 -9.09 -4.63
C LYS A 100 17.48 -9.28 -3.55
N ILE A 101 16.86 -8.18 -3.11
CA ILE A 101 15.81 -8.21 -2.10
C ILE A 101 14.56 -8.88 -2.68
N TYR A 102 14.14 -8.51 -3.88
CA TYR A 102 13.02 -9.14 -4.58
C TYR A 102 13.26 -10.63 -4.82
N ALA A 103 14.43 -11.00 -5.30
CA ALA A 103 14.76 -12.42 -5.49
C ALA A 103 14.69 -13.22 -4.19
N GLN A 104 15.11 -12.63 -3.07
CA GLN A 104 15.04 -13.30 -1.77
C GLN A 104 13.59 -13.37 -1.26
N ILE A 105 12.79 -12.30 -1.36
CA ILE A 105 11.36 -12.32 -1.00
C ILE A 105 10.63 -13.40 -1.80
N LEU A 106 10.83 -13.43 -3.11
CA LEU A 106 10.22 -14.46 -3.98
C LEU A 106 10.63 -15.88 -3.57
N LYS A 107 11.90 -16.10 -3.25
CA LYS A 107 12.42 -17.40 -2.82
C LYS A 107 11.76 -17.83 -1.51
N ASP A 108 11.64 -16.92 -0.54
CA ASP A 108 11.09 -17.23 0.78
C ASP A 108 9.60 -17.60 0.67
N PHE A 109 8.81 -16.83 -0.10
CA PHE A 109 7.41 -17.20 -0.36
C PHE A 109 7.25 -18.44 -1.25
N ALA A 110 8.16 -18.67 -2.21
CA ALA A 110 8.12 -19.86 -3.06
C ALA A 110 8.39 -21.16 -2.29
N ALA A 111 9.09 -21.07 -1.17
CA ALA A 111 9.38 -22.22 -0.30
C ALA A 111 8.17 -22.73 0.48
N ILE A 112 7.10 -21.91 0.60
CA ILE A 112 5.88 -22.28 1.32
C ILE A 112 5.16 -23.41 0.56
N PRO A 113 4.89 -24.57 1.20
CA PRO A 113 4.11 -25.63 0.60
C PRO A 113 2.66 -25.18 0.32
N ARG A 114 2.21 -25.38 -0.94
CA ARG A 114 0.92 -24.86 -1.39
C ARG A 114 0.09 -25.89 -2.13
N SER A 115 -1.22 -25.83 -1.91
CA SER A 115 -2.21 -26.57 -2.70
C SER A 115 -2.21 -26.07 -4.15
N LYS A 116 -2.36 -27.01 -5.10
CA LYS A 116 -2.53 -26.70 -6.52
C LYS A 116 -3.99 -26.51 -6.93
N LYS A 117 -4.95 -26.66 -5.98
CA LYS A 117 -6.37 -26.50 -6.26
C LYS A 117 -6.68 -25.03 -6.50
N PRO A 118 -7.18 -24.65 -7.70
CA PRO A 118 -7.48 -23.25 -7.99
C PRO A 118 -8.59 -22.73 -7.09
N LYS A 119 -8.48 -21.48 -6.68
CA LYS A 119 -9.49 -20.75 -5.92
C LYS A 119 -10.07 -19.61 -6.76
N ILE A 120 -11.26 -19.15 -6.38
CA ILE A 120 -11.88 -18.00 -7.02
C ILE A 120 -11.12 -16.75 -6.60
N LYS A 121 -10.72 -15.95 -7.58
CA LYS A 121 -10.05 -14.67 -7.33
C LYS A 121 -11.10 -13.57 -7.17
N VAL A 122 -11.02 -12.84 -6.07
CA VAL A 122 -11.94 -11.73 -5.75
C VAL A 122 -11.15 -10.42 -5.64
N GLY A 123 -11.43 -9.50 -6.57
CA GLY A 123 -10.82 -8.16 -6.57
C GLY A 123 -11.42 -7.26 -5.51
N ILE A 124 -10.60 -6.65 -4.66
CA ILE A 124 -11.00 -5.66 -3.68
C ILE A 124 -10.75 -4.28 -4.25
N ILE A 125 -11.82 -3.56 -4.58
CA ILE A 125 -11.78 -2.22 -5.16
C ILE A 125 -12.49 -1.25 -4.21
N GLY A 126 -11.94 -0.06 -4.07
CA GLY A 126 -12.55 0.97 -3.23
C GLY A 126 -11.65 2.17 -3.00
N GLU A 127 -12.06 3.00 -2.07
CA GLU A 127 -11.30 4.15 -1.59
C GLU A 127 -10.04 3.65 -0.85
N ILE A 128 -8.94 4.42 -0.91
CA ILE A 128 -7.62 4.01 -0.38
C ILE A 128 -7.70 3.51 1.07
N TYR A 129 -8.32 4.27 1.95
CA TYR A 129 -8.39 3.91 3.36
C TYR A 129 -9.16 2.59 3.57
N VAL A 130 -10.32 2.46 2.94
CA VAL A 130 -11.14 1.24 3.04
C VAL A 130 -10.43 0.05 2.40
N LYS A 131 -9.74 0.26 1.29
CA LYS A 131 -9.07 -0.82 0.57
C LYS A 131 -7.88 -1.43 1.33
N TYR A 132 -7.06 -0.58 1.99
CA TYR A 132 -5.82 -1.03 2.63
C TYR A 132 -5.88 -1.14 4.16
N SER A 133 -6.96 -0.71 4.80
CA SER A 133 -7.09 -0.77 6.25
C SER A 133 -8.03 -1.89 6.67
N PRO A 134 -7.53 -2.95 7.33
CA PRO A 134 -8.37 -4.02 7.86
C PRO A 134 -9.45 -3.50 8.82
N LEU A 135 -9.15 -2.46 9.59
CA LEU A 135 -10.12 -1.80 10.48
C LEU A 135 -11.27 -1.16 9.69
N ALA A 136 -10.98 -0.55 8.54
CA ALA A 136 -11.98 0.15 7.74
C ALA A 136 -12.85 -0.78 6.90
N ASN A 137 -12.35 -1.97 6.54
CA ASN A 137 -13.03 -2.95 5.71
C ASN A 137 -13.51 -4.20 6.47
N ASN A 138 -13.45 -4.17 7.82
CA ASN A 138 -13.84 -5.30 8.68
C ASN A 138 -13.09 -6.60 8.35
N HIS A 139 -11.78 -6.53 8.13
CA HIS A 139 -10.95 -7.69 7.79
C HIS A 139 -11.44 -8.47 6.56
N LEU A 140 -11.83 -7.76 5.50
CA LEU A 140 -12.41 -8.33 4.30
C LEU A 140 -11.52 -9.40 3.64
N GLU A 141 -10.19 -9.22 3.66
CA GLU A 141 -9.24 -10.19 3.11
C GLU A 141 -9.30 -11.51 3.89
N ASP A 142 -9.33 -11.45 5.23
CA ASP A 142 -9.45 -12.64 6.10
C ASP A 142 -10.78 -13.36 5.86
N PHE A 143 -11.87 -12.61 5.71
CA PHE A 143 -13.18 -13.16 5.37
C PHE A 143 -13.15 -13.89 4.02
N LEU A 144 -12.61 -13.28 2.97
CA LEU A 144 -12.51 -13.92 1.65
C LEU A 144 -11.67 -15.20 1.67
N ILE A 145 -10.59 -15.22 2.44
CA ILE A 145 -9.75 -16.41 2.61
C ILE A 145 -10.52 -17.51 3.34
N SER A 146 -11.27 -17.18 4.39
CA SER A 146 -12.11 -18.15 5.12
C SER A 146 -13.21 -18.76 4.24
N GLU A 147 -13.72 -18.01 3.28
CA GLU A 147 -14.67 -18.49 2.27
C GLU A 147 -13.99 -19.24 1.10
N GLY A 148 -12.69 -19.49 1.20
CA GLY A 148 -11.94 -20.25 0.20
C GLY A 148 -11.57 -19.49 -1.06
N CYS A 149 -11.61 -18.16 -1.05
CA CYS A 149 -11.24 -17.28 -2.16
C CYS A 149 -9.78 -16.82 -2.08
N GLU A 150 -9.25 -16.31 -3.19
CA GLU A 150 -7.98 -15.58 -3.26
C GLU A 150 -8.28 -14.08 -3.36
N PRO A 151 -7.95 -13.25 -2.35
CA PRO A 151 -8.12 -11.81 -2.43
C PRO A 151 -7.09 -11.19 -3.37
N VAL A 152 -7.52 -10.28 -4.24
CA VAL A 152 -6.67 -9.51 -5.14
C VAL A 152 -6.84 -8.04 -4.82
N VAL A 153 -5.83 -7.46 -4.19
CA VAL A 153 -5.80 -6.04 -3.81
C VAL A 153 -4.82 -5.33 -4.75
N PRO A 154 -5.27 -4.34 -5.56
CA PRO A 154 -4.36 -3.52 -6.35
C PRO A 154 -3.33 -2.83 -5.47
N THR A 155 -2.08 -2.83 -5.91
CA THR A 155 -0.97 -2.26 -5.14
C THR A 155 -1.06 -0.74 -5.02
N LEU A 156 -0.35 -0.15 -4.06
CA LEU A 156 -0.30 1.30 -3.91
C LEU A 156 0.42 1.95 -5.09
N LEU A 157 1.45 1.30 -5.62
CA LEU A 157 2.17 1.77 -6.81
C LEU A 157 1.25 1.76 -8.04
N GLU A 158 0.45 0.72 -8.27
CA GLU A 158 -0.54 0.68 -9.35
C GLU A 158 -1.54 1.82 -9.23
N PHE A 159 -1.99 2.13 -8.00
CA PHE A 159 -2.86 3.28 -7.77
C PHE A 159 -2.19 4.62 -8.13
N VAL A 160 -0.93 4.82 -7.74
CA VAL A 160 -0.16 6.03 -8.09
C VAL A 160 0.02 6.15 -9.60
N LEU A 161 0.39 5.07 -10.27
CA LEU A 161 0.53 5.03 -11.74
C LEU A 161 -0.81 5.30 -12.45
N TYR A 162 -1.91 4.73 -11.94
CA TYR A 162 -3.25 5.02 -12.45
C TYR A 162 -3.61 6.50 -12.31
N CYS A 163 -3.33 7.12 -11.17
CA CYS A 163 -3.56 8.55 -10.97
C CYS A 163 -2.74 9.40 -11.94
N ALA A 164 -1.48 9.06 -12.17
CA ALA A 164 -0.60 9.77 -13.10
C ALA A 164 -1.13 9.65 -14.55
N ALA A 165 -1.43 8.44 -15.01
CA ALA A 165 -1.96 8.19 -16.35
C ALA A 165 -3.33 8.88 -16.57
N ASN A 166 -4.19 8.88 -15.55
CA ASN A 166 -5.50 9.52 -15.64
C ASN A 166 -5.43 11.04 -15.71
N THR A 167 -4.37 11.64 -15.18
CA THR A 167 -4.15 13.09 -15.27
C THR A 167 -3.92 13.53 -16.71
N GLU A 168 -3.14 12.78 -17.49
CA GLU A 168 -2.93 13.03 -18.93
C GLU A 168 -4.23 12.87 -19.73
N THR A 169 -4.96 11.77 -19.49
CA THR A 169 -6.22 11.50 -20.18
C THR A 169 -7.27 12.58 -19.89
N ASN A 170 -7.40 13.00 -18.64
CA ASN A 170 -8.33 14.08 -18.27
C ASN A 170 -7.94 15.43 -18.89
N SER A 171 -6.65 15.72 -19.00
CA SER A 171 -6.18 16.92 -19.68
C SER A 171 -6.56 16.91 -21.16
N CYS A 172 -6.38 15.80 -21.86
CA CYS A 172 -6.82 15.65 -23.25
C CYS A 172 -8.33 15.83 -23.42
N LEU A 173 -9.14 15.25 -22.53
CA LEU A 173 -10.60 15.34 -22.56
C LEU A 173 -11.09 16.76 -22.29
N LEU A 174 -10.45 17.51 -21.39
CA LEU A 174 -10.78 18.89 -21.09
C LEU A 174 -10.52 19.83 -22.28
N TYR A 175 -9.47 19.56 -23.07
CA TYR A 175 -9.16 20.34 -24.29
C TYR A 175 -10.05 19.98 -25.48
N THR A 176 -10.68 18.81 -25.49
CA THR A 176 -11.54 18.33 -26.58
C THR A 176 -13.04 18.47 -26.29
N SER A 177 -13.43 18.81 -25.08
CA SER A 177 -14.83 19.07 -24.74
C SER A 177 -15.25 20.46 -25.20
N PRO A 178 -16.37 20.63 -25.94
CA PRO A 178 -16.89 21.93 -26.24
C PRO A 178 -17.22 22.68 -24.95
N SER A 179 -16.86 23.94 -24.89
CA SER A 179 -17.14 24.79 -23.74
C SER A 179 -18.65 24.88 -23.50
N PRO A 180 -19.13 24.73 -22.24
CA PRO A 180 -20.55 24.92 -21.94
C PRO A 180 -21.09 26.33 -22.09
N ARG A 181 -20.35 27.23 -22.77
CA ARG A 181 -20.66 28.67 -22.91
C ARG A 181 -20.89 29.12 -24.34
N ASP A 182 -21.16 28.23 -25.27
CA ASP A 182 -21.61 28.62 -26.63
C ASP A 182 -23.09 28.30 -26.82
#